data_bc8e2415d7e4c656c013dd6730d527c7
#
_entry.id   bc8e2415d7e4c656c013dd6730d527c7
#
_cell.length_a   1.000
_cell.length_b   1.000
_cell.length_c   1.000
_cell.angle_alpha   90.00
_cell.angle_beta   90.00
_cell.angle_gamma   90.00
#
_symmetry.space_group_name_H-M   'P 1'
#
loop_
_entity.id
_entity.type
_entity.pdbx_description
1 polymer ?
#
loop_
_entity_poly.entity_id
_entity_poly.type
_entity_poly.pdbx_seq_one_letter_code
_entity_poly.pdbx_strand_id
1 'polypeptide(L)' 'MDKHEIIEIIVKEITEDATNFKNAENPSEELEALKDLLDVLMRGTTQVVEKIDQYNDRRYR' A
#
# COMPACT_ATOMS: atom_id res chain seq x y z
N MET A 1 -12.48 -10.90 2.93
CA MET A 1 -11.05 -10.94 3.24
C MET A 1 -10.80 -10.45 4.65
N ASP A 2 -9.98 -11.16 5.38
CA ASP A 2 -9.62 -10.80 6.75
C ASP A 2 -8.81 -9.50 6.76
N LYS A 3 -9.02 -8.67 7.78
CA LYS A 3 -8.29 -7.42 7.95
C LYS A 3 -6.78 -7.62 8.00
N HIS A 4 -6.32 -8.72 8.58
CA HIS A 4 -4.90 -9.04 8.64
C HIS A 4 -4.33 -9.33 7.27
N GLU A 5 -5.10 -10.02 6.42
CA GLU A 5 -4.66 -10.31 5.06
C GLU A 5 -4.50 -9.04 4.23
N ILE A 6 -5.42 -8.09 4.40
CA ILE A 6 -5.33 -6.82 3.69
C ILE A 6 -4.03 -6.09 4.04
N ILE A 7 -3.73 -5.99 5.32
CA ILE A 7 -2.52 -5.32 5.79
C ILE A 7 -1.27 -6.08 5.32
N GLU A 8 -1.28 -7.41 5.40
CA GLU A 8 -0.15 -8.21 4.96
C GLU A 8 0.14 -8.03 3.47
N ILE A 9 -0.90 -7.97 2.64
CA ILE A 9 -0.74 -7.75 1.21
C ILE A 9 -0.12 -6.38 0.95
N ILE A 10 -0.60 -5.34 1.63
CA ILE A 10 -0.08 -3.98 1.47
C ILE A 10 1.40 -3.94 1.87
N VAL A 11 1.75 -4.50 3.02
CA VAL A 11 3.13 -4.51 3.50
C VAL A 11 4.03 -5.27 2.52
N LYS A 12 3.57 -6.40 2.03
CA LYS A 12 4.34 -7.20 1.07
C LYS A 12 4.62 -6.41 -0.21
N GLU A 13 3.59 -5.76 -0.76
CA GLU A 13 3.75 -4.99 -2.00
C GLU A 13 4.69 -3.79 -1.79
N ILE A 14 4.58 -3.10 -0.66
CA ILE A 14 5.48 -1.98 -0.35
C ILE A 14 6.92 -2.49 -0.26
N THR A 15 7.13 -3.61 0.41
CA THR A 15 8.46 -4.21 0.57
C THR A 15 9.06 -4.59 -0.78
N GLU A 16 8.27 -5.21 -1.65
CA GLU A 16 8.72 -5.61 -2.99
C GLU A 16 9.11 -4.39 -3.82
N ASP A 17 8.28 -3.35 -3.81
CA ASP A 17 8.53 -2.15 -4.60
C ASP A 17 9.73 -1.38 -4.06
N ALA A 18 9.90 -1.30 -2.75
CA ALA A 18 11.06 -0.67 -2.14
C ALA A 18 12.34 -1.43 -2.50
N THR A 19 12.28 -2.76 -2.52
CA THR A 19 13.41 -3.60 -2.91
C THR A 19 13.76 -3.37 -4.38
N ASN A 20 12.75 -3.28 -5.24
CA ASN A 20 12.95 -3.01 -6.66
C ASN A 20 13.62 -1.66 -6.88
N PHE A 21 13.20 -0.65 -6.14
CA PHE A 21 13.83 0.67 -6.22
C PHE A 21 15.29 0.61 -5.77
N LYS A 22 15.55 -0.06 -4.67
CA LYS A 22 16.89 -0.19 -4.12
C LYS A 22 17.84 -0.91 -5.09
N ASN A 23 17.32 -1.89 -5.83
CA ASN A 23 18.11 -2.70 -6.75
C ASN A 23 18.10 -2.16 -8.20
N ALA A 24 17.41 -1.05 -8.44
CA ALA A 24 17.34 -0.46 -9.76
C ALA A 24 18.74 -0.01 -10.21
N GLU A 25 19.03 -0.25 -11.48
CA GLU A 25 20.35 0.02 -12.04
C GLU A 25 20.42 1.33 -12.84
N ASN A 26 19.27 1.92 -13.13
CA ASN A 26 19.22 3.15 -13.90
C ASN A 26 17.99 3.97 -13.54
N PRO A 27 17.95 5.27 -13.92
CA PRO A 27 16.82 6.13 -13.56
C PRO A 27 15.46 5.66 -14.07
N SER A 28 15.43 4.97 -15.21
CA SER A 28 14.18 4.45 -15.75
C SER A 28 13.58 3.38 -14.84
N GLU A 29 14.40 2.47 -14.36
CA GLU A 29 13.97 1.43 -13.42
C GLU A 29 13.57 2.02 -12.08
N GLU A 30 14.32 3.02 -11.62
CA GLU A 30 14.00 3.72 -10.39
C GLU A 30 12.61 4.37 -10.47
N LEU A 31 12.33 5.02 -11.59
CA LEU A 31 11.04 5.68 -11.81
C LEU A 31 9.89 4.67 -11.81
N GLU A 32 10.08 3.54 -12.48
CA GLU A 32 9.07 2.48 -12.51
C GLU A 32 8.75 1.97 -11.10
N ALA A 33 9.80 1.72 -10.31
CA ALA A 33 9.62 1.26 -8.95
C ALA A 33 8.90 2.29 -8.08
N LEU A 34 9.20 3.58 -8.28
CA LEU A 34 8.54 4.65 -7.54
C LEU A 34 7.06 4.76 -7.93
N LYS A 35 6.73 4.59 -9.21
CA LYS A 35 5.34 4.61 -9.66
C LYS A 35 4.55 3.45 -9.06
N ASP A 36 5.15 2.28 -9.03
CA ASP A 36 4.51 1.10 -8.43
C ASP A 36 4.28 1.31 -6.94
N LEU A 37 5.27 1.87 -6.25
CA LEU A 37 5.16 2.16 -4.84
C LEU A 37 4.04 3.19 -4.57
N LEU A 38 3.97 4.22 -5.38
CA LEU A 38 2.91 5.23 -5.25
C LEU A 38 1.53 4.60 -5.40
N ASP A 39 1.36 3.71 -6.38
CA ASP A 39 0.10 3.02 -6.60
C ASP A 39 -0.33 2.20 -5.38
N VAL A 40 0.60 1.46 -4.80
CA VAL A 40 0.34 0.66 -3.59
C VAL A 40 -0.03 1.55 -2.42
N LEU A 41 0.67 2.67 -2.24
CA LEU A 41 0.39 3.60 -1.16
C LEU A 41 -1.00 4.22 -1.30
N MET A 42 -1.40 4.56 -2.52
CA MET A 42 -2.73 5.12 -2.78
C MET A 42 -3.83 4.10 -2.49
N ARG A 43 -3.67 2.87 -2.96
CA ARG A 43 -4.63 1.80 -2.68
C ARG A 43 -4.70 1.47 -1.20
N GLY A 44 -3.53 1.40 -0.55
CA GLY A 44 -3.46 1.13 0.87
C GLY A 44 -4.14 2.22 1.69
N THR A 45 -3.90 3.48 1.35
CA THR A 45 -4.53 4.62 2.02
C THR A 45 -6.05 4.53 1.92
N THR A 46 -6.57 4.24 0.73
CA THR A 46 -8.00 4.11 0.52
C THR A 46 -8.60 3.02 1.42
N GLN A 47 -7.95 1.87 1.48
CA GLN A 47 -8.42 0.76 2.30
C GLN A 47 -8.40 1.09 3.79
N VAL A 48 -7.36 1.79 4.24
CA VAL A 48 -7.27 2.20 5.64
C VAL A 48 -8.36 3.21 5.98
N VAL A 49 -8.59 4.19 5.11
CA VAL A 49 -9.65 5.19 5.32
C VAL A 49 -11.01 4.52 5.41
N GLU A 50 -11.29 3.56 4.52
CA GLU A 50 -12.55 2.82 4.56
C GLU A 50 -12.74 2.08 5.89
N LYS A 51 -11.68 1.49 6.42
CA LYS A 51 -11.74 0.80 7.70
C LYS A 51 -12.02 1.79 8.85
N ILE A 52 -11.36 2.92 8.83
CA ILE A 52 -11.59 3.96 9.84
C ILE A 52 -13.04 4.41 9.80
N ASP A 53 -13.58 4.64 8.61
CA ASP A 53 -14.97 5.05 8.45
C ASP A 53 -15.94 4.02 8.99
N GLN A 54 -15.67 2.73 8.76
CA GLN A 54 -16.50 1.65 9.29
C GLN A 54 -16.53 1.64 10.81
N TYR A 55 -15.38 1.85 11.46
CA TYR A 55 -15.31 1.92 12.91
C TYR A 55 -16.02 3.16 13.45
N ASN A 56 -15.88 4.28 12.78
CA ASN A 56 -16.55 5.52 13.18
C ASN A 56 -18.08 5.37 13.09
N ASP A 57 -18.59 4.76 12.04
CA ASP A 57 -20.02 4.49 11.91
C ASP A 57 -20.54 3.67 13.08
N ARG A 58 -19.81 2.66 13.49
CA ARG A 58 -20.17 1.82 14.62
C ARG A 58 -20.22 2.60 15.93
N ARG A 59 -19.33 3.58 16.08
CA ARG A 59 -19.23 4.39 17.27
C ARG A 59 -20.47 5.27 17.48
N TYR A 60 -21.04 5.73 16.38
CA TYR A 60 -22.18 6.65 16.45
C TYR A 60 -23.52 5.95 16.50
N ARG A 61 -23.51 4.64 16.47
CA ARG A 61 -24.71 3.83 16.62
C ARG A 61 -24.77 3.24 18.02
#